data_c7bd893c14a7388446948958fff4c53f
#
_entry.id   c7bd893c14a7388446948958fff4c53f
#
_cell.length_a   1.000
_cell.length_b   1.000
_cell.length_c   1.000
_cell.angle_alpha   90.00
_cell.angle_beta   90.00
_cell.angle_gamma   90.00
#
_symmetry.space_group_name_H-M   'P 1'
#
loop_
_entity.id
_entity.type
_entity.pdbx_description
1 polymer ?
#
loop_
_entity_poly.entity_id
_entity_poly.type
_entity_poly.pdbx_seq_one_letter_code
_entity_poly.pdbx_strand_id
1 'polypeptide(L)'
;SQTYQTISPDAVAVSQRAFLNNLARGEAYQSMAPTLWDVTFRTAVAQAELEDRDQPGAYHRLGFNGPDGKIFIETTRPELLPACVALVAHPDDERYKDLFGKTVRTPLFDVEVPVVAHRLAQIDKGSGIAMICTFGDVTDVIWWRELDLPNRAILGFDGRILADAPEGITSARGLEVFAELAGKTVFSAKTRIVELLTESGDLVGEIRNITHPVKFFEKGDKPLEIVSTRQWYIRNGGRDANLREKLIEQGKKLAFHPDFMRVRYENWVNGLTGDWLISRQRFFGVPIPVWYALDSNGEPNFDAPLVPSHDLLPIDPSSQAPAGYDESQRGVPGGFIGEVDIMDTWATSSLTPQL
;
A
#
# COMPACT_ATOMS: atom_id res chain seq x y z
N SER A 1 0.74 38.07 -19.52
CA SER A 1 0.81 36.76 -18.83
C SER A 1 1.81 36.88 -17.69
N GLN A 2 1.46 36.34 -16.54
CA GLN A 2 2.34 36.30 -15.39
C GLN A 2 3.04 34.93 -15.37
N THR A 3 4.36 34.93 -15.26
CA THR A 3 5.16 33.69 -15.18
C THR A 3 5.46 33.43 -13.71
N TYR A 4 5.26 32.19 -13.27
CA TYR A 4 5.64 31.70 -11.94
C TYR A 4 6.32 30.35 -12.02
N GLN A 5 7.02 29.94 -10.98
CA GLN A 5 7.65 28.65 -10.85
C GLN A 5 6.99 27.88 -9.71
N THR A 6 6.57 26.64 -9.97
CA THR A 6 5.89 25.78 -8.98
C THR A 6 6.77 25.36 -7.81
N ILE A 7 8.08 25.62 -7.88
CA ILE A 7 9.09 25.35 -6.84
C ILE A 7 9.74 26.65 -6.33
N SER A 8 9.22 27.82 -6.67
CA SER A 8 9.69 29.09 -6.07
C SER A 8 9.43 29.08 -4.56
N PRO A 9 10.17 29.87 -3.76
CA PRO A 9 9.92 29.97 -2.32
C PRO A 9 8.47 30.27 -1.98
N ASP A 10 7.84 31.17 -2.73
CA ASP A 10 6.42 31.51 -2.53
C ASP A 10 5.49 30.34 -2.80
N ALA A 11 5.72 29.60 -3.90
CA ALA A 11 4.93 28.41 -4.23
C ALA A 11 5.12 27.28 -3.20
N VAL A 12 6.34 27.09 -2.72
CA VAL A 12 6.63 26.16 -1.63
C VAL A 12 5.91 26.56 -0.36
N ALA A 13 5.98 27.83 0.04
CA ALA A 13 5.30 28.34 1.23
C ALA A 13 3.76 28.17 1.15
N VAL A 14 3.15 28.43 -0.02
CA VAL A 14 1.72 28.22 -0.25
C VAL A 14 1.37 26.73 -0.07
N SER A 15 2.15 25.83 -0.66
CA SER A 15 1.92 24.38 -0.58
C SER A 15 2.04 23.88 0.87
N GLN A 16 3.07 24.31 1.57
CA GLN A 16 3.30 23.94 2.97
C GLN A 16 2.20 24.49 3.89
N ARG A 17 1.78 25.74 3.67
CA ARG A 17 0.67 26.34 4.42
C ARG A 17 -0.63 25.58 4.21
N ALA A 18 -0.94 25.18 2.98
CA ALA A 18 -2.12 24.37 2.68
C ALA A 18 -2.07 23.02 3.38
N PHE A 19 -0.91 22.35 3.38
CA PHE A 19 -0.70 21.11 4.11
C PHE A 19 -0.91 21.29 5.61
N LEU A 20 -0.28 22.28 6.24
CA LEU A 20 -0.42 22.56 7.69
C LEU A 20 -1.86 22.89 8.08
N ASN A 21 -2.59 23.62 7.22
CA ASN A 21 -4.01 23.90 7.44
C ASN A 21 -4.86 22.60 7.40
N ASN A 22 -4.53 21.68 6.49
CA ASN A 22 -5.20 20.38 6.43
C ASN A 22 -4.84 19.52 7.65
N LEU A 23 -3.58 19.54 8.08
CA LEU A 23 -3.13 18.84 9.27
C LEU A 23 -3.85 19.34 10.54
N ALA A 24 -3.94 20.66 10.71
CA ALA A 24 -4.63 21.28 11.85
C ALA A 24 -6.14 20.93 11.91
N ARG A 25 -6.77 20.65 10.76
CA ARG A 25 -8.17 20.21 10.68
C ARG A 25 -8.35 18.69 10.75
N GLY A 26 -7.26 17.92 10.82
CA GLY A 26 -7.31 16.46 10.75
C GLY A 26 -7.65 15.90 9.37
N GLU A 27 -7.58 16.74 8.31
CA GLU A 27 -7.78 16.32 6.93
C GLU A 27 -6.50 15.70 6.33
N ALA A 28 -5.33 16.22 6.70
CA ALA A 28 -4.06 15.53 6.46
C ALA A 28 -3.70 14.70 7.67
N TYR A 29 -3.24 13.48 7.45
CA TYR A 29 -2.87 12.54 8.51
C TYR A 29 -1.82 11.56 8.01
N GLN A 30 -1.09 10.96 8.95
CA GLN A 30 -0.11 9.92 8.68
C GLN A 30 -0.64 8.55 9.11
N SER A 31 -0.34 7.52 8.35
CA SER A 31 -0.73 6.15 8.69
C SER A 31 0.29 5.15 8.17
N MET A 32 0.56 4.13 8.98
CA MET A 32 1.19 2.90 8.53
C MET A 32 0.14 2.13 7.73
N ALA A 33 0.35 1.96 6.43
CA ALA A 33 -0.63 1.34 5.55
C ALA A 33 0.02 0.55 4.42
N PRO A 34 -0.69 -0.47 3.90
CA PRO A 34 -0.33 -1.11 2.64
C PRO A 34 -0.34 -0.07 1.51
N THR A 35 0.79 0.04 0.84
CA THR A 35 1.02 1.10 -0.17
C THR A 35 1.57 0.47 -1.44
N LEU A 36 1.00 0.86 -2.59
CA LEU A 36 1.56 0.53 -3.90
C LEU A 36 2.93 1.20 -4.03
N TRP A 37 3.91 0.41 -4.37
CA TRP A 37 5.32 0.76 -4.28
C TRP A 37 6.09 0.40 -5.54
N ASP A 38 6.79 1.37 -6.11
CA ASP A 38 7.75 1.11 -7.17
C ASP A 38 9.11 0.74 -6.55
N VAL A 39 9.53 -0.50 -6.79
CA VAL A 39 10.77 -1.07 -6.22
C VAL A 39 12.06 -0.54 -6.86
N THR A 40 11.95 0.09 -8.04
CA THR A 40 13.09 0.69 -8.76
C THR A 40 13.36 2.09 -8.24
N PHE A 41 12.32 2.93 -8.22
CA PHE A 41 12.40 4.30 -7.71
C PHE A 41 12.29 4.37 -6.18
N ARG A 42 11.90 3.26 -5.53
CA ARG A 42 11.70 3.16 -4.07
C ARG A 42 10.78 4.25 -3.56
N THR A 43 9.63 4.38 -4.18
CA THR A 43 8.64 5.41 -3.84
C THR A 43 7.21 4.87 -3.89
N ALA A 44 6.35 5.46 -3.07
CA ALA A 44 4.93 5.25 -3.11
C ALA A 44 4.33 5.79 -4.42
N VAL A 45 3.29 5.11 -4.92
CA VAL A 45 2.59 5.45 -6.17
C VAL A 45 1.11 5.67 -5.86
N ALA A 46 0.59 6.83 -6.24
CA ALA A 46 -0.82 7.14 -6.06
C ALA A 46 -1.69 6.59 -7.20
N GLN A 47 -3.00 6.49 -6.94
CA GLN A 47 -3.96 5.96 -7.92
C GLN A 47 -3.90 6.64 -9.30
N ALA A 48 -3.63 7.94 -9.33
CA ALA A 48 -3.54 8.71 -10.58
C ALA A 48 -2.29 8.41 -11.42
N GLU A 49 -1.28 7.75 -10.84
CA GLU A 49 -0.01 7.41 -11.49
C GLU A 49 0.04 5.94 -11.94
N LEU A 50 -1.08 5.21 -11.79
CA LEU A 50 -1.16 3.78 -12.12
C LEU A 50 -1.44 3.56 -13.60
N GLU A 51 -0.79 2.55 -14.15
CA GLU A 51 -1.04 2.01 -15.48
C GLU A 51 -1.23 0.49 -15.39
N ASP A 52 -2.24 -0.04 -16.09
CA ASP A 52 -2.41 -1.47 -16.26
C ASP A 52 -1.69 -1.93 -17.52
N ARG A 53 -0.79 -2.91 -17.36
CA ARG A 53 -0.08 -3.54 -18.48
C ARG A 53 -0.33 -5.05 -18.46
N ASP A 54 -0.71 -5.60 -19.61
CA ASP A 54 -0.86 -7.04 -19.76
C ASP A 54 0.49 -7.74 -19.62
N GLN A 55 0.57 -8.68 -18.67
CA GLN A 55 1.78 -9.46 -18.40
C GLN A 55 1.49 -10.98 -18.49
N PRO A 56 2.47 -11.75 -18.96
CA PRO A 56 2.40 -13.20 -18.87
C PRO A 56 2.47 -13.62 -17.40
N GLY A 57 1.60 -14.55 -17.04
CA GLY A 57 1.55 -15.14 -15.71
C GLY A 57 1.13 -16.60 -15.79
N ALA A 58 1.00 -17.24 -14.64
CA ALA A 58 0.51 -18.61 -14.60
C ALA A 58 -0.25 -18.88 -13.30
N TYR A 59 -1.33 -19.64 -13.38
CA TYR A 59 -1.99 -20.18 -12.21
C TYR A 59 -1.26 -21.43 -11.72
N HIS A 60 -1.02 -21.46 -10.42
CA HIS A 60 -0.48 -22.57 -9.66
C HIS A 60 -1.56 -23.07 -8.72
N ARG A 61 -1.87 -24.37 -8.77
CA ARG A 61 -2.86 -24.99 -7.90
C ARG A 61 -2.17 -25.57 -6.68
N LEU A 62 -2.47 -25.04 -5.49
CA LEU A 62 -1.83 -25.36 -4.23
C LEU A 62 -2.79 -26.10 -3.30
N GLY A 63 -2.31 -27.14 -2.61
CA GLY A 63 -3.07 -27.92 -1.64
C GLY A 63 -2.81 -27.47 -0.21
N PHE A 64 -3.78 -26.80 0.42
CA PHE A 64 -3.80 -26.49 1.84
C PHE A 64 -4.34 -27.67 2.65
N ASN A 65 -3.83 -27.91 3.85
CA ASN A 65 -4.30 -28.98 4.72
C ASN A 65 -5.51 -28.49 5.52
N GLY A 66 -6.68 -28.97 5.16
CA GLY A 66 -7.95 -28.70 5.84
C GLY A 66 -8.36 -29.80 6.83
N PRO A 67 -9.44 -29.59 7.60
CA PRO A 67 -9.91 -30.56 8.60
C PRO A 67 -10.34 -31.89 8.00
N ASP A 68 -10.89 -31.88 6.79
CA ASP A 68 -11.44 -33.09 6.13
C ASP A 68 -10.64 -33.49 4.88
N GLY A 69 -9.42 -32.99 4.72
CA GLY A 69 -8.55 -33.23 3.60
C GLY A 69 -7.98 -31.98 2.96
N LYS A 70 -7.38 -32.11 1.79
CA LYS A 70 -6.77 -30.95 1.11
C LYS A 70 -7.81 -30.05 0.47
N ILE A 71 -7.63 -28.75 0.66
CA ILE A 71 -8.36 -27.67 0.00
C ILE A 71 -7.44 -27.08 -1.05
N PHE A 72 -7.92 -27.01 -2.29
CA PHE A 72 -7.11 -26.52 -3.41
C PHE A 72 -7.47 -25.08 -3.75
N ILE A 73 -6.45 -24.23 -3.79
CA ILE A 73 -6.56 -22.85 -4.27
C ILE A 73 -5.77 -22.67 -5.58
N GLU A 74 -6.11 -21.68 -6.38
CA GLU A 74 -5.32 -21.27 -7.53
C GLU A 74 -4.77 -19.84 -7.32
N THR A 75 -3.45 -19.68 -7.50
CA THR A 75 -2.79 -18.38 -7.34
C THR A 75 -1.82 -18.11 -8.48
N THR A 76 -1.67 -16.84 -8.84
CA THR A 76 -0.62 -16.37 -9.76
C THR A 76 0.66 -15.98 -9.02
N ARG A 77 0.59 -15.89 -7.68
CA ARG A 77 1.68 -15.42 -6.82
C ARG A 77 2.03 -16.42 -5.70
N PRO A 78 2.51 -17.62 -6.04
CA PRO A 78 2.85 -18.65 -5.03
C PRO A 78 3.97 -18.19 -4.10
N GLU A 79 4.84 -17.25 -4.51
CA GLU A 79 5.90 -16.66 -3.69
C GLU A 79 5.39 -15.91 -2.47
N LEU A 80 4.12 -15.51 -2.46
CA LEU A 80 3.49 -14.83 -1.32
C LEU A 80 2.86 -15.79 -0.31
N LEU A 81 2.97 -17.10 -0.52
CA LEU A 81 2.45 -18.10 0.42
C LEU A 81 2.90 -17.89 1.89
N PRO A 82 4.15 -17.45 2.20
CA PRO A 82 4.55 -17.14 3.57
C PRO A 82 3.77 -15.96 4.19
N ALA A 83 3.20 -15.09 3.34
CA ALA A 83 2.40 -13.94 3.77
C ALA A 83 0.90 -14.27 3.88
N CYS A 84 0.49 -15.53 3.66
CA CYS A 84 -0.91 -15.93 3.73
C CYS A 84 -1.46 -15.75 5.14
N VAL A 85 -2.59 -15.05 5.28
CA VAL A 85 -3.27 -14.76 6.56
C VAL A 85 -4.67 -15.34 6.64
N ALA A 86 -5.30 -15.68 5.51
CA ALA A 86 -6.60 -16.34 5.45
C ALA A 86 -6.84 -16.99 4.09
N LEU A 87 -7.81 -17.91 4.01
CA LEU A 87 -8.48 -18.25 2.75
C LEU A 87 -9.83 -17.54 2.69
N VAL A 88 -10.23 -17.08 1.51
CA VAL A 88 -11.50 -16.36 1.30
C VAL A 88 -12.30 -16.99 0.17
N ALA A 89 -13.61 -17.17 0.39
CA ALA A 89 -14.57 -17.58 -0.63
C ALA A 89 -15.83 -16.72 -0.56
N HIS A 90 -16.63 -16.75 -1.62
CA HIS A 90 -17.91 -16.04 -1.62
C HIS A 90 -18.89 -16.70 -0.66
N PRO A 91 -19.70 -15.94 0.12
CA PRO A 91 -20.64 -16.49 1.10
C PRO A 91 -21.70 -17.41 0.47
N ASP A 92 -22.01 -17.23 -0.80
CA ASP A 92 -22.99 -18.03 -1.54
C ASP A 92 -22.34 -19.23 -2.28
N ASP A 93 -21.05 -19.44 -2.14
CA ASP A 93 -20.38 -20.60 -2.74
C ASP A 93 -20.59 -21.87 -1.88
N GLU A 94 -21.52 -22.69 -2.31
CA GLU A 94 -21.89 -23.93 -1.60
C GLU A 94 -20.71 -24.89 -1.35
N ARG A 95 -19.67 -24.83 -2.18
CA ARG A 95 -18.47 -25.70 -2.06
C ARG A 95 -17.68 -25.47 -0.77
N TYR A 96 -17.77 -24.26 -0.21
CA TYR A 96 -16.92 -23.82 0.89
C TYR A 96 -17.68 -23.40 2.14
N LYS A 97 -19.02 -23.45 2.14
CA LYS A 97 -19.87 -23.05 3.28
C LYS A 97 -19.49 -23.75 4.58
N ASP A 98 -19.22 -25.04 4.51
CA ASP A 98 -18.85 -25.82 5.69
C ASP A 98 -17.44 -25.52 6.23
N LEU A 99 -16.64 -24.76 5.50
CA LEU A 99 -15.31 -24.35 5.90
C LEU A 99 -15.27 -22.99 6.59
N PHE A 100 -16.29 -22.16 6.44
CA PHE A 100 -16.29 -20.84 7.06
C PHE A 100 -16.21 -20.94 8.58
N GLY A 101 -15.26 -20.17 9.16
CA GLY A 101 -14.96 -20.19 10.60
C GLY A 101 -14.06 -21.35 11.04
N LYS A 102 -13.71 -22.29 10.14
CA LYS A 102 -12.66 -23.30 10.40
C LYS A 102 -11.30 -22.76 10.00
N THR A 103 -10.25 -23.47 10.43
CA THR A 103 -8.87 -23.18 10.06
C THR A 103 -8.29 -24.22 9.13
N VAL A 104 -7.30 -23.81 8.34
CA VAL A 104 -6.50 -24.66 7.46
C VAL A 104 -5.02 -24.37 7.67
N ARG A 105 -4.13 -25.25 7.22
CA ARG A 105 -2.70 -25.05 7.31
C ARG A 105 -2.09 -24.84 5.94
N THR A 106 -1.24 -23.82 5.85
CA THR A 106 -0.51 -23.52 4.61
C THR A 106 0.49 -24.61 4.28
N PRO A 107 0.63 -25.00 2.99
CA PRO A 107 1.70 -25.89 2.58
C PRO A 107 3.07 -25.27 2.86
N LEU A 108 4.09 -26.13 3.04
CA LEU A 108 5.49 -25.79 3.35
C LEU A 108 5.73 -25.08 4.69
N PHE A 109 4.89 -24.11 5.08
CA PHE A 109 5.11 -23.26 6.25
C PHE A 109 4.33 -23.71 7.48
N ASP A 110 3.31 -24.55 7.32
CA ASP A 110 2.45 -25.09 8.38
C ASP A 110 1.78 -24.02 9.27
N VAL A 111 1.48 -22.87 8.68
CA VAL A 111 0.80 -21.76 9.36
C VAL A 111 -0.70 -21.99 9.34
N GLU A 112 -1.32 -21.92 10.51
CA GLU A 112 -2.76 -22.00 10.65
C GLU A 112 -3.42 -20.67 10.27
N VAL A 113 -4.38 -20.73 9.34
CA VAL A 113 -5.10 -19.56 8.82
C VAL A 113 -6.61 -19.85 8.76
N PRO A 114 -7.48 -18.87 9.04
CA PRO A 114 -8.93 -19.04 8.97
C PRO A 114 -9.43 -19.10 7.53
N VAL A 115 -10.57 -19.78 7.35
CA VAL A 115 -11.38 -19.68 6.12
C VAL A 115 -12.52 -18.70 6.37
N VAL A 116 -12.59 -17.63 5.58
CA VAL A 116 -13.53 -16.54 5.77
C VAL A 116 -14.42 -16.33 4.55
N ALA A 117 -15.60 -15.76 4.77
CA ALA A 117 -16.53 -15.40 3.70
C ALA A 117 -16.40 -13.91 3.37
N HIS A 118 -16.37 -13.58 2.08
CA HIS A 118 -16.42 -12.19 1.65
C HIS A 118 -17.07 -12.02 0.28
N ARG A 119 -17.94 -11.01 0.13
CA ARG A 119 -18.72 -10.73 -1.08
C ARG A 119 -17.89 -10.37 -2.34
N LEU A 120 -16.65 -9.92 -2.16
CA LEU A 120 -15.75 -9.62 -3.28
C LEU A 120 -14.99 -10.85 -3.80
N ALA A 121 -15.09 -12.01 -3.13
CA ALA A 121 -14.57 -13.25 -3.67
C ALA A 121 -15.43 -13.67 -4.89
N GLN A 122 -14.78 -14.16 -5.95
CA GLN A 122 -15.45 -14.50 -7.21
C GLN A 122 -15.58 -16.01 -7.32
N ILE A 123 -16.82 -16.53 -7.39
CA ILE A 123 -17.14 -17.97 -7.40
C ILE A 123 -16.52 -18.69 -8.61
N ASP A 124 -16.45 -18.01 -9.73
CA ASP A 124 -16.03 -18.52 -11.05
C ASP A 124 -14.55 -18.21 -11.37
N LYS A 125 -13.84 -17.51 -10.50
CA LYS A 125 -12.42 -17.22 -10.68
C LYS A 125 -11.53 -18.30 -10.06
N GLY A 126 -10.77 -19.00 -10.90
CA GLY A 126 -9.91 -20.08 -10.45
C GLY A 126 -10.68 -21.19 -9.74
N SER A 127 -10.28 -21.50 -8.50
CA SER A 127 -10.97 -22.47 -7.64
C SER A 127 -12.22 -21.90 -6.93
N GLY A 128 -12.49 -20.61 -7.00
CA GLY A 128 -13.54 -19.92 -6.25
C GLY A 128 -13.16 -19.60 -4.79
N ILE A 129 -12.06 -20.17 -4.31
CA ILE A 129 -11.44 -19.84 -3.03
C ILE A 129 -10.01 -19.37 -3.27
N ALA A 130 -9.62 -18.28 -2.62
CA ALA A 130 -8.31 -17.65 -2.80
C ALA A 130 -7.58 -17.50 -1.46
N MET A 131 -6.26 -17.47 -1.49
CA MET A 131 -5.47 -17.06 -0.33
C MET A 131 -5.40 -15.54 -0.27
N ILE A 132 -5.56 -14.97 0.92
CA ILE A 132 -5.28 -13.56 1.21
C ILE A 132 -3.85 -13.48 1.72
N CYS A 133 -3.03 -12.75 0.99
CA CYS A 133 -1.64 -12.45 1.39
C CYS A 133 -1.52 -10.98 1.76
N THR A 134 -0.59 -10.63 2.62
CA THR A 134 -0.34 -9.25 2.98
C THR A 134 0.97 -8.76 2.32
N PHE A 135 0.97 -8.28 1.03
CA PHE A 135 -0.22 -8.07 0.21
C PHE A 135 0.07 -8.52 -1.22
N GLY A 136 -0.86 -9.21 -1.86
CA GLY A 136 -0.71 -9.68 -3.23
C GLY A 136 -1.26 -8.71 -4.27
N ASP A 137 -2.43 -8.13 -3.99
CA ASP A 137 -3.08 -7.13 -4.82
C ASP A 137 -3.94 -6.16 -4.00
N VAL A 138 -4.62 -5.23 -4.67
CA VAL A 138 -5.47 -4.22 -4.02
C VAL A 138 -6.68 -4.86 -3.32
N THR A 139 -7.17 -5.99 -3.82
CA THR A 139 -8.29 -6.72 -3.22
C THR A 139 -7.89 -7.32 -1.87
N ASP A 140 -6.67 -7.84 -1.77
CA ASP A 140 -6.09 -8.31 -0.50
C ASP A 140 -6.08 -7.22 0.58
N VAL A 141 -5.80 -5.97 0.19
CA VAL A 141 -5.83 -4.83 1.11
C VAL A 141 -7.25 -4.54 1.61
N ILE A 142 -8.27 -4.68 0.74
CA ILE A 142 -9.67 -4.52 1.13
C ILE A 142 -10.06 -5.61 2.12
N TRP A 143 -9.80 -6.86 1.80
CA TRP A 143 -10.10 -8.01 2.66
C TRP A 143 -9.39 -7.91 4.01
N TRP A 144 -8.08 -7.59 3.99
CA TRP A 144 -7.29 -7.40 5.20
C TRP A 144 -7.92 -6.38 6.14
N ARG A 145 -8.40 -5.25 5.60
CA ARG A 145 -9.00 -4.17 6.38
C ARG A 145 -10.42 -4.49 6.86
N GLU A 146 -11.27 -5.02 5.97
CA GLU A 146 -12.68 -5.31 6.31
C GLU A 146 -12.81 -6.51 7.27
N LEU A 147 -11.87 -7.44 7.24
CA LEU A 147 -11.85 -8.65 8.06
C LEU A 147 -10.92 -8.57 9.26
N ASP A 148 -10.27 -7.41 9.49
CA ASP A 148 -9.32 -7.17 10.59
C ASP A 148 -8.22 -8.27 10.69
N LEU A 149 -7.61 -8.60 9.55
CA LEU A 149 -6.61 -9.65 9.46
C LEU A 149 -5.22 -9.17 9.92
N PRO A 150 -4.35 -10.05 10.43
CA PRO A 150 -3.00 -9.68 10.82
C PRO A 150 -2.17 -9.22 9.61
N ASN A 151 -1.20 -8.34 9.85
CA ASN A 151 -0.23 -7.93 8.83
C ASN A 151 1.00 -8.86 8.89
N ARG A 152 1.22 -9.60 7.82
CA ARG A 152 2.35 -10.53 7.67
C ARG A 152 3.15 -10.16 6.41
N ALA A 153 3.67 -8.93 6.37
CA ALA A 153 4.45 -8.45 5.25
C ALA A 153 5.78 -9.21 5.12
N ILE A 154 6.13 -9.60 3.89
CA ILE A 154 7.38 -10.31 3.57
C ILE A 154 8.23 -9.61 2.52
N LEU A 155 7.77 -8.48 1.98
CA LEU A 155 8.48 -7.74 0.94
C LEU A 155 9.10 -6.47 1.50
N GLY A 156 10.37 -6.28 1.19
CA GLY A 156 11.12 -5.07 1.48
C GLY A 156 10.92 -3.99 0.40
N PHE A 157 11.39 -2.78 0.67
CA PHE A 157 11.31 -1.63 -0.24
C PHE A 157 12.10 -1.80 -1.55
N ASP A 158 12.99 -2.77 -1.62
CA ASP A 158 13.75 -3.14 -2.81
C ASP A 158 13.10 -4.28 -3.62
N GLY A 159 11.89 -4.73 -3.21
CA GLY A 159 11.16 -5.83 -3.84
C GLY A 159 11.76 -7.21 -3.58
N ARG A 160 12.54 -7.35 -2.50
CA ARG A 160 13.10 -8.63 -2.07
C ARG A 160 12.32 -9.18 -0.88
N ILE A 161 12.34 -10.49 -0.76
CA ILE A 161 11.84 -11.15 0.45
C ILE A 161 12.71 -10.71 1.64
N LEU A 162 12.06 -10.32 2.74
CA LEU A 162 12.73 -9.91 3.98
C LEU A 162 13.63 -11.02 4.53
N ALA A 163 14.63 -10.62 5.32
CA ALA A 163 15.58 -11.58 5.89
C ALA A 163 14.96 -12.43 6.98
N ASP A 164 14.09 -11.84 7.79
CA ASP A 164 13.46 -12.49 8.93
C ASP A 164 12.09 -13.06 8.54
N ALA A 165 11.83 -14.28 8.99
CA ALA A 165 10.54 -14.93 8.78
C ALA A 165 9.43 -14.14 9.49
N PRO A 166 8.27 -13.95 8.86
CA PRO A 166 7.17 -13.24 9.47
C PRO A 166 6.62 -14.01 10.67
N GLU A 167 6.04 -13.26 11.60
CA GLU A 167 5.34 -13.82 12.75
C GLU A 167 4.28 -14.86 12.31
N GLY A 168 4.25 -16.01 13.01
CA GLY A 168 3.37 -17.12 12.71
C GLY A 168 4.04 -18.29 11.97
N ILE A 169 5.21 -18.11 11.34
CA ILE A 169 6.02 -19.23 10.84
C ILE A 169 6.92 -19.72 11.99
N THR A 170 6.49 -20.79 12.65
CA THR A 170 7.18 -21.32 13.85
C THR A 170 7.70 -22.73 13.67
N SER A 171 7.25 -23.45 12.64
CA SER A 171 7.71 -24.82 12.36
C SER A 171 9.17 -24.80 11.85
N ALA A 172 9.98 -25.75 12.29
CA ALA A 172 11.39 -25.86 11.84
C ALA A 172 11.48 -25.90 10.31
N ARG A 173 10.62 -26.70 9.66
CA ARG A 173 10.58 -26.80 8.20
C ARG A 173 10.17 -25.48 7.55
N GLY A 174 9.18 -24.77 8.10
CA GLY A 174 8.73 -23.46 7.59
C GLY A 174 9.84 -22.41 7.67
N LEU A 175 10.62 -22.38 8.75
CA LEU A 175 11.76 -21.48 8.91
C LEU A 175 12.91 -21.82 7.94
N GLU A 176 13.22 -23.10 7.73
CA GLU A 176 14.19 -23.54 6.71
C GLU A 176 13.78 -23.08 5.30
N VAL A 177 12.53 -23.33 4.92
CA VAL A 177 11.99 -22.93 3.62
C VAL A 177 12.02 -21.41 3.46
N PHE A 178 11.64 -20.66 4.50
CA PHE A 178 11.69 -19.20 4.44
C PHE A 178 13.12 -18.68 4.26
N ALA A 179 14.10 -19.26 4.96
CA ALA A 179 15.52 -18.91 4.82
C ALA A 179 16.03 -19.11 3.36
N GLU A 180 15.49 -20.10 2.64
CA GLU A 180 15.81 -20.26 1.22
C GLU A 180 15.23 -19.17 0.33
N LEU A 181 14.15 -18.48 0.76
CA LEU A 181 13.52 -17.38 0.01
C LEU A 181 14.10 -16.02 0.40
N ALA A 182 14.61 -15.87 1.61
CA ALA A 182 15.12 -14.61 2.16
C ALA A 182 16.14 -13.93 1.22
N GLY A 183 15.99 -12.63 1.01
CA GLY A 183 16.84 -11.81 0.14
C GLY A 183 16.66 -12.03 -1.37
N LYS A 184 15.84 -13.01 -1.79
CA LYS A 184 15.54 -13.22 -3.21
C LYS A 184 14.56 -12.17 -3.73
N THR A 185 14.70 -11.85 -5.02
CA THR A 185 13.65 -11.09 -5.73
C THR A 185 12.37 -11.91 -5.81
N VAL A 186 11.22 -11.26 -5.96
CA VAL A 186 9.91 -11.91 -6.19
C VAL A 186 10.00 -12.99 -7.27
N PHE A 187 10.66 -12.70 -8.39
CA PHE A 187 10.83 -13.67 -9.49
C PHE A 187 11.62 -14.90 -9.06
N SER A 188 12.78 -14.73 -8.42
CA SER A 188 13.62 -15.85 -7.97
C SER A 188 12.98 -16.64 -6.83
N ALA A 189 12.24 -15.97 -5.93
CA ALA A 189 11.47 -16.61 -4.87
C ALA A 189 10.33 -17.45 -5.45
N LYS A 190 9.62 -16.94 -6.48
CA LYS A 190 8.57 -17.67 -7.18
C LYS A 190 9.10 -18.98 -7.80
N THR A 191 10.24 -18.93 -8.49
CA THR A 191 10.86 -20.14 -9.04
C THR A 191 11.15 -21.15 -7.93
N ARG A 192 11.80 -20.70 -6.83
CA ARG A 192 12.21 -21.63 -5.76
C ARG A 192 11.02 -22.21 -5.01
N ILE A 193 9.99 -21.43 -4.72
CA ILE A 193 8.80 -21.95 -4.01
C ILE A 193 8.00 -22.95 -4.86
N VAL A 194 7.96 -22.77 -6.18
CA VAL A 194 7.32 -23.72 -7.09
C VAL A 194 8.07 -25.06 -7.08
N GLU A 195 9.41 -25.06 -7.06
CA GLU A 195 10.22 -26.25 -6.89
C GLU A 195 9.89 -26.96 -5.58
N LEU A 196 9.90 -26.24 -4.45
CA LEU A 196 9.62 -26.78 -3.12
C LEU A 196 8.19 -27.35 -3.00
N LEU A 197 7.19 -26.68 -3.60
CA LEU A 197 5.81 -27.15 -3.65
C LEU A 197 5.68 -28.41 -4.53
N THR A 198 6.49 -28.54 -5.57
CA THR A 198 6.54 -29.73 -6.40
C THR A 198 7.17 -30.89 -5.62
N GLU A 199 8.29 -30.66 -4.94
CA GLU A 199 8.98 -31.64 -4.12
C GLU A 199 8.11 -32.18 -2.96
N SER A 200 7.30 -31.29 -2.33
CA SER A 200 6.38 -31.68 -1.24
C SER A 200 5.09 -32.35 -1.73
N GLY A 201 4.79 -32.29 -3.03
CA GLY A 201 3.52 -32.75 -3.60
C GLY A 201 2.33 -31.82 -3.32
N ASP A 202 2.57 -30.59 -2.90
CA ASP A 202 1.53 -29.60 -2.64
C ASP A 202 1.19 -28.74 -3.87
N LEU A 203 2.02 -28.78 -4.93
CA LEU A 203 1.66 -28.27 -6.25
C LEU A 203 0.93 -29.38 -7.02
N VAL A 204 -0.32 -29.13 -7.39
CA VAL A 204 -1.19 -30.16 -7.98
C VAL A 204 -1.65 -29.77 -9.38
N GLY A 205 -1.56 -30.73 -10.31
CA GLY A 205 -1.96 -30.52 -11.70
C GLY A 205 -0.95 -29.72 -12.53
N GLU A 206 -1.37 -29.29 -13.71
CA GLU A 206 -0.53 -28.55 -14.63
C GLU A 206 -0.56 -27.06 -14.31
N ILE A 207 0.58 -26.38 -14.49
CA ILE A 207 0.68 -24.93 -14.42
C ILE A 207 -0.01 -24.34 -15.65
N ARG A 208 -1.03 -23.51 -15.44
CA ARG A 208 -1.83 -22.94 -16.52
C ARG A 208 -1.39 -21.50 -16.83
N ASN A 209 -0.76 -21.32 -17.98
CA ASN A 209 -0.33 -20.00 -18.46
C ASN A 209 -1.53 -19.09 -18.75
N ILE A 210 -1.41 -17.82 -18.39
CA ILE A 210 -2.39 -16.77 -18.62
C ILE A 210 -1.71 -15.46 -19.01
N THR A 211 -2.50 -14.53 -19.54
CA THR A 211 -2.13 -13.12 -19.61
C THR A 211 -3.14 -12.35 -18.78
N HIS A 212 -2.66 -11.45 -17.94
CA HIS A 212 -3.52 -10.67 -17.05
C HIS A 212 -2.96 -9.27 -16.82
N PRO A 213 -3.82 -8.26 -16.54
CA PRO A 213 -3.37 -6.92 -16.23
C PRO A 213 -2.63 -6.89 -14.89
N VAL A 214 -1.49 -6.21 -14.87
CA VAL A 214 -0.65 -5.98 -13.70
C VAL A 214 -0.43 -4.48 -13.55
N LYS A 215 -0.44 -3.99 -12.31
CA LYS A 215 -0.24 -2.57 -12.01
C LYS A 215 1.23 -2.18 -12.16
N PHE A 216 1.46 -1.07 -12.85
CA PHE A 216 2.74 -0.41 -13.01
C PHE A 216 2.63 1.04 -12.59
N PHE A 217 3.73 1.62 -12.18
CA PHE A 217 3.91 3.06 -12.20
C PHE A 217 4.03 3.52 -13.67
N GLU A 218 3.37 4.61 -14.07
CA GLU A 218 3.38 5.09 -15.47
C GLU A 218 4.79 5.28 -16.07
N LYS A 219 5.77 5.60 -15.20
CA LYS A 219 7.20 5.79 -15.55
C LYS A 219 8.08 4.60 -15.15
N GLY A 220 7.50 3.55 -14.59
CA GLY A 220 8.23 2.38 -14.10
C GLY A 220 8.27 1.24 -15.12
N ASP A 221 9.32 0.43 -15.03
CA ASP A 221 9.53 -0.72 -15.90
C ASP A 221 9.25 -2.07 -15.21
N LYS A 222 8.92 -2.03 -13.91
CA LYS A 222 8.60 -3.22 -13.11
C LYS A 222 7.20 -3.16 -12.56
N PRO A 223 6.56 -4.32 -12.37
CA PRO A 223 5.32 -4.40 -11.61
C PRO A 223 5.46 -3.76 -10.23
N LEU A 224 4.39 -3.09 -9.81
CA LEU A 224 4.31 -2.56 -8.44
C LEU A 224 4.14 -3.70 -7.45
N GLU A 225 4.80 -3.54 -6.32
CA GLU A 225 4.56 -4.36 -5.14
C GLU A 225 3.71 -3.58 -4.12
N ILE A 226 3.21 -4.27 -3.10
CA ILE A 226 2.52 -3.62 -1.98
C ILE A 226 3.38 -3.84 -0.74
N VAL A 227 3.82 -2.75 -0.13
CA VAL A 227 4.62 -2.75 1.09
C VAL A 227 3.92 -2.01 2.21
N SER A 228 4.12 -2.43 3.44
CA SER A 228 3.66 -1.69 4.60
C SER A 228 4.63 -0.56 4.88
N THR A 229 4.16 0.67 4.76
CA THR A 229 4.99 1.86 5.00
C THR A 229 4.16 3.00 5.56
N ARG A 230 4.83 3.89 6.31
CA ARG A 230 4.21 5.10 6.83
C ARG A 230 4.14 6.13 5.72
N GLN A 231 2.94 6.67 5.49
CA GLN A 231 2.67 7.62 4.42
C GLN A 231 1.73 8.73 4.88
N TRP A 232 1.81 9.88 4.24
CA TRP A 232 0.89 10.99 4.43
C TRP A 232 -0.28 10.92 3.45
N TYR A 233 -1.46 11.14 3.98
CA TYR A 233 -2.72 11.12 3.24
C TYR A 233 -3.51 12.41 3.45
N ILE A 234 -4.31 12.78 2.44
CA ILE A 234 -5.36 13.80 2.55
C ILE A 234 -6.71 13.14 2.31
N ARG A 235 -7.68 13.40 3.16
CA ARG A 235 -9.07 12.98 2.98
C ARG A 235 -9.66 13.62 1.74
N ASN A 236 -10.18 12.81 0.83
CA ASN A 236 -10.68 13.28 -0.47
C ASN A 236 -12.07 12.72 -0.84
N GLY A 237 -12.78 12.08 0.08
CA GLY A 237 -14.06 11.44 -0.16
C GLY A 237 -13.96 10.01 -0.69
N GLY A 238 -12.78 9.44 -0.86
CA GLY A 238 -12.60 8.05 -1.24
C GLY A 238 -13.09 7.06 -0.18
N ARG A 239 -13.03 7.44 1.09
CA ARG A 239 -13.54 6.68 2.25
C ARG A 239 -14.74 7.33 2.92
N ASP A 240 -14.92 8.62 2.74
CA ASP A 240 -16.00 9.40 3.36
C ASP A 240 -17.11 9.67 2.35
N ALA A 241 -18.21 8.92 2.48
CA ALA A 241 -19.38 9.05 1.61
C ALA A 241 -20.02 10.47 1.70
N ASN A 242 -20.04 11.07 2.88
CA ASN A 242 -20.60 12.41 3.06
C ASN A 242 -19.76 13.47 2.36
N LEU A 243 -18.43 13.36 2.43
CA LEU A 243 -17.54 14.26 1.69
C LEU A 243 -17.70 14.06 0.19
N ARG A 244 -17.83 12.81 -0.28
CA ARG A 244 -18.07 12.49 -1.70
C ARG A 244 -19.34 13.14 -2.20
N GLU A 245 -20.44 13.00 -1.48
CA GLU A 245 -21.72 13.63 -1.82
C GLU A 245 -21.59 15.16 -1.88
N LYS A 246 -20.94 15.78 -0.90
CA LYS A 246 -20.68 17.23 -0.89
C LYS A 246 -19.87 17.68 -2.11
N LEU A 247 -18.87 16.92 -2.52
CA LEU A 247 -18.07 17.22 -3.72
C LEU A 247 -18.95 17.14 -4.99
N ILE A 248 -19.78 16.13 -5.14
CA ILE A 248 -20.73 16.01 -6.26
C ILE A 248 -21.72 17.20 -6.28
N GLU A 249 -22.34 17.50 -5.13
CA GLU A 249 -23.26 18.64 -5.03
C GLU A 249 -22.57 19.98 -5.34
N GLN A 250 -21.33 20.16 -4.92
CA GLN A 250 -20.57 21.36 -5.26
C GLN A 250 -20.25 21.40 -6.76
N GLY A 251 -19.93 20.26 -7.37
CA GLY A 251 -19.72 20.15 -8.81
C GLY A 251 -20.91 20.60 -9.64
N LYS A 252 -22.14 20.38 -9.16
CA LYS A 252 -23.38 20.84 -9.84
C LYS A 252 -23.52 22.35 -9.91
N LYS A 253 -22.80 23.08 -9.03
CA LYS A 253 -22.82 24.56 -8.98
C LYS A 253 -21.73 25.19 -9.85
N LEU A 254 -20.80 24.40 -10.39
CA LEU A 254 -19.74 24.86 -11.26
C LEU A 254 -20.20 24.95 -12.72
N ALA A 255 -19.79 26.01 -13.41
CA ALA A 255 -19.96 26.14 -14.86
C ALA A 255 -18.80 25.41 -15.56
N PHE A 256 -19.09 24.29 -16.20
CA PHE A 256 -18.08 23.55 -16.98
C PHE A 256 -18.11 23.99 -18.45
N HIS A 257 -16.92 24.10 -19.05
CA HIS A 257 -16.77 24.46 -20.46
C HIS A 257 -15.82 23.45 -21.15
N PRO A 258 -16.31 22.60 -22.07
CA PRO A 258 -17.73 22.38 -22.42
C PRO A 258 -18.51 21.65 -21.30
N ASP A 259 -19.82 21.76 -21.29
CA ASP A 259 -20.70 21.26 -20.22
C ASP A 259 -20.50 19.78 -19.90
N PHE A 260 -20.15 18.94 -20.87
CA PHE A 260 -19.91 17.51 -20.66
C PHE A 260 -18.73 17.20 -19.73
N MET A 261 -17.84 18.16 -19.48
CA MET A 261 -16.71 17.97 -18.55
C MET A 261 -17.19 17.74 -17.10
N ARG A 262 -18.42 18.11 -16.76
CA ARG A 262 -19.03 17.75 -15.48
C ARG A 262 -19.06 16.23 -15.27
N VAL A 263 -19.38 15.46 -16.30
CA VAL A 263 -19.40 13.99 -16.22
C VAL A 263 -18.02 13.43 -15.87
N ARG A 264 -16.93 14.03 -16.39
CA ARG A 264 -15.57 13.61 -16.03
C ARG A 264 -15.26 13.91 -14.56
N TYR A 265 -15.66 15.07 -14.07
CA TYR A 265 -15.53 15.42 -12.65
C TYR A 265 -16.30 14.43 -11.76
N GLU A 266 -17.56 14.18 -12.06
CA GLU A 266 -18.42 13.27 -11.31
C GLU A 266 -17.86 11.83 -11.33
N ASN A 267 -17.39 11.35 -12.49
CA ASN A 267 -16.76 10.04 -12.62
C ASN A 267 -15.47 9.94 -11.81
N TRP A 268 -14.65 10.99 -11.78
CA TRP A 268 -13.44 11.04 -10.97
C TRP A 268 -13.78 10.94 -9.48
N VAL A 269 -14.71 11.76 -8.99
CA VAL A 269 -15.12 11.76 -7.58
C VAL A 269 -15.72 10.41 -7.17
N ASN A 270 -16.56 9.81 -8.03
CA ASN A 270 -17.16 8.50 -7.77
C ASN A 270 -16.14 7.35 -7.87
N GLY A 271 -15.10 7.51 -8.66
CA GLY A 271 -14.02 6.53 -8.84
C GLY A 271 -12.96 6.53 -7.73
N LEU A 272 -13.02 7.44 -6.76
CA LEU A 272 -12.09 7.46 -5.64
C LEU A 272 -12.32 6.25 -4.73
N THR A 273 -11.27 5.47 -4.48
CA THR A 273 -11.32 4.24 -3.68
C THR A 273 -10.64 4.36 -2.31
N GLY A 274 -9.90 5.45 -2.07
CA GLY A 274 -9.18 5.70 -0.83
C GLY A 274 -8.82 7.17 -0.69
N ASP A 275 -8.21 7.53 0.43
CA ASP A 275 -7.70 8.88 0.64
C ASP A 275 -6.45 9.11 -0.22
N TRP A 276 -6.19 10.36 -0.52
CA TRP A 276 -5.11 10.75 -1.41
C TRP A 276 -3.75 10.61 -0.74
N LEU A 277 -2.94 9.67 -1.19
CA LEU A 277 -1.55 9.49 -0.79
C LEU A 277 -0.71 10.61 -1.41
N ILE A 278 -0.18 11.50 -0.58
CA ILE A 278 0.54 12.70 -1.02
C ILE A 278 2.05 12.67 -0.79
N SER A 279 2.56 11.78 0.05
CA SER A 279 4.00 11.67 0.30
C SER A 279 4.72 10.89 -0.79
N ARG A 280 5.93 11.34 -1.12
CA ARG A 280 6.83 10.71 -2.10
C ARG A 280 8.23 10.65 -1.53
N GLN A 281 8.89 9.52 -1.73
CA GLN A 281 10.27 9.26 -1.36
C GLN A 281 11.18 9.67 -2.54
N ARG A 282 11.31 10.97 -2.76
CA ARG A 282 12.13 11.55 -3.84
C ARG A 282 13.03 12.62 -3.29
N PHE A 283 14.19 12.77 -3.93
CA PHE A 283 15.19 13.75 -3.51
C PHE A 283 14.74 15.20 -3.73
N PHE A 284 13.98 15.48 -4.78
CA PHE A 284 13.60 16.84 -5.17
C PHE A 284 12.08 17.02 -5.23
N GLY A 285 11.62 18.06 -4.57
CA GLY A 285 10.21 18.46 -4.53
C GLY A 285 9.91 19.41 -3.37
N VAL A 286 8.65 19.64 -3.07
CA VAL A 286 8.20 20.45 -1.94
C VAL A 286 8.23 19.61 -0.67
N PRO A 287 9.09 19.91 0.33
CA PRO A 287 9.16 19.15 1.56
C PRO A 287 7.86 19.23 2.36
N ILE A 288 7.50 18.14 3.02
CA ILE A 288 6.44 18.13 4.04
C ILE A 288 7.01 18.77 5.31
N PRO A 289 6.49 19.93 5.79
CA PRO A 289 7.17 20.79 6.74
C PRO A 289 6.93 20.36 8.21
N VAL A 290 7.36 19.15 8.57
CA VAL A 290 7.21 18.63 9.93
C VAL A 290 8.47 17.92 10.40
N TRP A 291 8.59 17.79 11.73
CA TRP A 291 9.63 17.00 12.40
C TRP A 291 8.99 16.09 13.43
N TYR A 292 9.78 15.18 13.98
CA TYR A 292 9.37 14.25 15.03
C TYR A 292 10.38 14.30 16.16
N ALA A 293 9.88 14.48 17.39
CA ALA A 293 10.70 14.35 18.57
C ALA A 293 11.15 12.90 18.76
N LEU A 294 12.40 12.71 19.13
CA LEU A 294 12.96 11.41 19.47
C LEU A 294 12.86 11.19 21.00
N ASP A 295 12.47 10.01 21.38
CA ASP A 295 12.48 9.60 22.79
C ASP A 295 13.91 9.30 23.29
N SER A 296 14.04 8.82 24.53
CA SER A 296 15.33 8.45 25.15
C SER A 296 16.04 7.28 24.47
N ASN A 297 15.33 6.50 23.67
CA ASN A 297 15.88 5.37 22.89
C ASN A 297 16.19 5.78 21.43
N GLY A 298 15.84 7.01 21.04
CA GLY A 298 15.98 7.50 19.68
C GLY A 298 14.82 7.16 18.76
N GLU A 299 13.68 6.68 19.31
CA GLU A 299 12.49 6.36 18.53
C GLU A 299 11.65 7.61 18.26
N PRO A 300 11.22 7.85 17.01
CA PRO A 300 10.45 9.04 16.64
C PRO A 300 8.98 8.93 17.06
N ASN A 301 8.47 9.99 17.64
CA ASN A 301 7.03 10.12 17.93
C ASN A 301 6.28 10.61 16.71
N PHE A 302 5.83 9.69 15.87
CA PHE A 302 5.07 9.99 14.66
C PHE A 302 3.63 10.47 14.92
N ASP A 303 3.07 10.20 16.09
CA ASP A 303 1.70 10.57 16.43
C ASP A 303 1.54 12.05 16.81
N ALA A 304 2.66 12.72 17.12
CA ALA A 304 2.70 14.13 17.49
C ALA A 304 3.80 14.90 16.71
N PRO A 305 3.58 15.14 15.41
CA PRO A 305 4.55 15.86 14.60
C PRO A 305 4.74 17.30 15.11
N LEU A 306 5.98 17.74 15.14
CA LEU A 306 6.35 19.13 15.42
C LEU A 306 6.11 19.95 14.16
N VAL A 307 5.37 21.04 14.28
CA VAL A 307 4.98 21.89 13.14
C VAL A 307 5.55 23.30 13.28
N PRO A 308 5.98 23.95 12.17
CA PRO A 308 6.43 25.33 12.18
C PRO A 308 5.24 26.30 12.29
N SER A 309 5.51 27.54 12.71
CA SER A 309 4.55 28.62 12.49
C SER A 309 4.55 29.06 11.02
N HIS A 310 3.41 29.60 10.55
CA HIS A 310 3.22 29.92 9.13
C HIS A 310 4.11 31.05 8.60
N ASP A 311 4.61 31.89 9.48
CA ASP A 311 5.52 33.01 9.16
C ASP A 311 6.96 32.53 8.86
N LEU A 312 7.31 31.31 9.24
CA LEU A 312 8.62 30.73 8.96
C LEU A 312 8.70 30.02 7.60
N LEU A 313 7.55 29.83 6.92
CA LEU A 313 7.53 29.11 5.63
C LEU A 313 8.21 29.93 4.50
N PRO A 314 8.91 29.30 3.58
CA PRO A 314 9.06 27.85 3.41
C PRO A 314 10.10 27.23 4.34
N ILE A 315 9.87 25.97 4.72
CA ILE A 315 10.74 25.17 5.60
C ILE A 315 11.21 23.91 4.86
N ASP A 316 12.46 23.54 5.10
CA ASP A 316 13.00 22.24 4.74
C ASP A 316 13.44 21.50 6.02
N PRO A 317 12.66 20.50 6.49
CA PRO A 317 12.98 19.75 7.71
C PRO A 317 14.30 18.97 7.63
N SER A 318 14.83 18.70 6.44
CA SER A 318 16.09 18.00 6.26
C SER A 318 17.30 18.86 6.65
N SER A 319 17.17 20.18 6.60
CA SER A 319 18.26 21.14 6.81
C SER A 319 17.98 22.19 7.89
N GLN A 320 16.77 22.23 8.46
CA GLN A 320 16.35 23.18 9.47
C GLN A 320 15.82 22.48 10.71
N ALA A 321 16.17 22.96 11.90
CA ALA A 321 15.66 22.44 13.17
C ALA A 321 14.28 23.04 13.52
N PRO A 322 13.43 22.31 14.23
CA PRO A 322 12.17 22.83 14.74
C PRO A 322 12.41 23.81 15.91
N ALA A 323 11.45 24.68 16.18
CA ALA A 323 11.51 25.60 17.31
C ALA A 323 11.77 24.87 18.63
N GLY A 324 12.71 25.37 19.42
CA GLY A 324 13.11 24.78 20.72
C GLY A 324 14.20 23.70 20.63
N TYR A 325 14.74 23.42 19.44
CA TYR A 325 15.83 22.50 19.22
C TYR A 325 17.00 23.17 18.50
N ASP A 326 18.20 22.67 18.77
CA ASP A 326 19.43 23.01 18.02
C ASP A 326 19.74 21.91 17.00
N GLU A 327 20.40 22.29 15.90
CA GLU A 327 20.78 21.34 14.83
C GLU A 327 21.67 20.17 15.33
N SER A 328 22.44 20.37 16.40
CA SER A 328 23.22 19.32 17.05
C SER A 328 22.38 18.21 17.69
N GLN A 329 21.08 18.43 17.87
CA GLN A 329 20.13 17.45 18.41
C GLN A 329 19.48 16.58 17.34
N ARG A 330 19.79 16.83 16.06
CA ARG A 330 19.28 16.02 14.95
C ARG A 330 19.78 14.59 15.02
N GLY A 331 18.85 13.62 15.04
CA GLY A 331 19.15 12.19 15.00
C GLY A 331 19.73 11.61 16.30
N VAL A 332 19.72 12.35 17.41
CA VAL A 332 20.17 11.86 18.70
C VAL A 332 19.01 11.63 19.67
N PRO A 333 19.10 10.67 20.60
CA PRO A 333 18.05 10.44 21.60
C PRO A 333 17.70 11.72 22.37
N GLY A 334 16.39 11.98 22.55
CA GLY A 334 15.88 13.22 23.14
C GLY A 334 15.93 14.45 22.23
N GLY A 335 16.38 14.29 20.99
CA GLY A 335 16.40 15.33 19.97
C GLY A 335 15.23 15.20 18.98
N PHE A 336 15.52 15.31 17.69
CA PHE A 336 14.49 15.27 16.65
C PHE A 336 15.01 14.68 15.33
N ILE A 337 14.08 14.27 14.46
CA ILE A 337 14.34 14.03 13.03
C ILE A 337 13.37 14.86 12.19
N GLY A 338 13.79 15.25 10.99
CA GLY A 338 12.91 15.88 9.99
C GLY A 338 12.16 14.85 9.17
N GLU A 339 10.97 15.22 8.69
CA GLU A 339 10.30 14.45 7.64
C GLU A 339 11.18 14.47 6.38
N VAL A 340 11.37 13.30 5.77
CA VAL A 340 12.20 13.14 4.58
C VAL A 340 11.40 13.10 3.29
N ASP A 341 10.10 12.86 3.41
CA ASP A 341 9.20 12.77 2.28
C ASP A 341 8.85 14.17 1.74
N ILE A 342 8.64 14.22 0.44
CA ILE A 342 8.16 15.40 -0.26
C ILE A 342 6.70 15.23 -0.69
N MET A 343 6.04 16.33 -1.01
CA MET A 343 4.68 16.31 -1.52
C MET A 343 4.65 15.84 -2.98
N ASP A 344 3.63 15.08 -3.31
CA ASP A 344 3.23 14.77 -4.69
C ASP A 344 3.08 16.05 -5.51
N THR A 345 3.60 16.05 -6.73
CA THR A 345 3.49 17.20 -7.65
C THR A 345 2.06 17.55 -8.02
N TRP A 346 1.14 16.58 -8.01
CA TRP A 346 -0.29 16.83 -8.19
C TRP A 346 -0.88 17.61 -7.00
N ALA A 347 -0.41 17.35 -5.77
CA ALA A 347 -0.84 18.11 -4.61
C ALA A 347 -0.39 19.58 -4.70
N THR A 348 0.85 19.81 -5.07
CA THR A 348 1.39 21.17 -5.19
C THR A 348 0.79 21.92 -6.39
N SER A 349 0.58 21.27 -7.53
CA SER A 349 -0.02 21.89 -8.71
C SER A 349 -1.50 22.22 -8.53
N SER A 350 -2.22 21.51 -7.67
CA SER A 350 -3.62 21.82 -7.33
C SER A 350 -3.78 23.19 -6.66
N LEU A 351 -2.69 23.77 -6.12
CA LEU A 351 -2.67 25.04 -5.43
C LEU A 351 -2.33 26.22 -6.33
N THR A 352 -2.11 26.01 -7.62
CA THR A 352 -1.85 27.07 -8.61
C THR A 352 -2.81 28.28 -8.50
N PRO A 353 -4.13 28.10 -8.24
CA PRO A 353 -5.02 29.27 -8.08
C PRO A 353 -4.74 30.15 -6.85
N GLN A 354 -3.85 29.73 -5.96
CA GLN A 354 -3.47 30.48 -4.74
C GLN A 354 -2.12 31.20 -4.87
N LEU A 355 -1.45 31.07 -6.03
CA LEU A 355 -0.16 31.69 -6.33
C LEU A 355 -0.30 33.08 -6.96
#